data_223d52f47639113d813667f7574aeb23
#
_entry.id   223d52f47639113d813667f7574aeb23
#
_cell.length_a   1.000
_cell.length_b   1.000
_cell.length_c   1.000
_cell.angle_alpha   90.00
_cell.angle_beta   90.00
_cell.angle_gamma   90.00
#
_symmetry.space_group_name_H-M   'P 1'
#
loop_
_entity.id
_entity.type
_entity.pdbx_description
1 polymer ?
#
loop_
_entity_poly.entity_id
_entity_poly.type
_entity_poly.pdbx_seq_one_letter_code
_entity_poly.pdbx_strand_id
1 'polypeptide(L)'
;CVKYMKASKQGCKILNVASTAGITPRPGWLSYASSKAAIVSMSQTLAEELAEYRIKVYCISPGRCATALRRKLAPSEDQSQIMQPEEVGEIITQLISQNEHCLDGQNIVIRKK
;
A
#
# COMPACT_ATOMS: atom_id res chain seq x y z
N CYS A 1 18.19 -1.54 3.06
CA CYS A 1 17.76 -1.41 1.63
C CYS A 1 18.13 -0.06 1.05
N VAL A 2 17.68 1.05 1.65
CA VAL A 2 17.85 2.41 1.09
C VAL A 2 19.31 2.74 0.76
N LYS A 3 20.24 2.35 1.61
CA LYS A 3 21.68 2.57 1.36
C LYS A 3 22.13 2.03 0.00
N TYR A 4 21.72 0.81 -0.31
CA TYR A 4 22.08 0.17 -1.58
C TYR A 4 21.28 0.73 -2.76
N MET A 5 20.05 1.11 -2.52
CA MET A 5 19.20 1.75 -3.54
C MET A 5 19.77 3.11 -3.95
N LYS A 6 20.28 3.90 -3.01
CA LYS A 6 20.94 5.19 -3.28
C LYS A 6 22.20 5.02 -4.13
N ALA A 7 22.93 3.93 -3.93
CA ALA A 7 24.15 3.64 -4.67
C ALA A 7 23.86 3.06 -6.07
N SER A 8 22.63 2.62 -6.34
CA SER A 8 22.25 2.08 -7.64
C SER A 8 22.15 3.19 -8.68
N LYS A 9 22.72 2.95 -9.87
CA LYS A 9 22.58 3.86 -11.03
C LYS A 9 21.23 3.68 -11.72
N GLN A 10 20.53 2.58 -11.46
CA GLN A 10 19.18 2.32 -11.95
C GLN A 10 18.18 2.85 -10.95
N GLY A 11 17.04 3.31 -11.42
CA GLY A 11 15.94 3.71 -10.54
C GLY A 11 15.42 2.53 -9.72
N CYS A 12 15.07 2.78 -8.46
CA CYS A 12 14.54 1.77 -7.56
C CYS A 12 13.11 2.13 -7.15
N LYS A 13 12.39 1.14 -6.66
CA LYS A 13 11.02 1.32 -6.16
C LYS A 13 10.86 0.69 -4.79
N ILE A 14 10.13 1.39 -3.93
CA ILE A 14 9.65 0.88 -2.64
C ILE A 14 8.13 0.91 -2.71
N LEU A 15 7.48 -0.19 -2.37
CA LEU A 15 6.03 -0.25 -2.30
C LEU A 15 5.61 -0.69 -0.91
N ASN A 16 4.88 0.18 -0.23
CA ASN A 16 4.36 -0.07 1.10
C ASN A 16 2.86 -0.39 1.03
N VAL A 17 2.44 -1.34 1.84
CA VAL A 17 1.03 -1.76 1.90
C VAL A 17 0.40 -1.22 3.17
N ALA A 18 -0.48 -0.25 3.02
CA ALA A 18 -1.29 0.30 4.10
C ALA A 18 -2.67 -0.37 4.13
N SER A 19 -3.71 0.40 4.33
CA SER A 19 -5.10 -0.07 4.35
C SER A 19 -6.03 1.13 4.30
N THR A 20 -7.23 0.94 3.79
CA THR A 20 -8.28 1.96 3.89
C THR A 20 -8.63 2.29 5.34
N ALA A 21 -8.33 1.39 6.29
CA ALA A 21 -8.47 1.68 7.73
C ALA A 21 -7.53 2.79 8.20
N GLY A 22 -6.46 3.09 7.47
CA GLY A 22 -5.55 4.20 7.77
C GLY A 22 -6.08 5.57 7.33
N ILE A 23 -7.14 5.61 6.53
CA ILE A 23 -7.70 6.86 5.98
C ILE A 23 -9.20 7.03 6.28
N THR A 24 -9.85 6.00 6.82
CA THR A 24 -11.27 6.01 7.16
C THR A 24 -11.43 5.56 8.61
N PRO A 25 -12.23 6.26 9.43
CA PRO A 25 -12.44 5.86 10.82
C PRO A 25 -12.95 4.43 10.94
N ARG A 26 -12.36 3.69 11.87
CA ARG A 26 -12.71 2.29 12.17
C ARG A 26 -12.82 2.11 13.69
N PRO A 27 -13.98 2.41 14.29
CA PRO A 27 -14.19 2.19 15.73
C PRO A 27 -13.83 0.76 16.13
N GLY A 28 -13.11 0.62 17.23
CA GLY A 28 -12.62 -0.67 17.71
C GLY A 28 -11.28 -1.12 17.11
N TRP A 29 -10.74 -0.41 16.13
CA TRP A 29 -9.50 -0.79 15.43
C TRP A 29 -8.39 0.25 15.62
N LEU A 30 -8.34 0.91 16.76
CA LEU A 30 -7.43 2.05 16.99
C LEU A 30 -5.98 1.72 16.64
N SER A 31 -5.42 0.67 17.19
CA SER A 31 -4.01 0.31 16.96
C SER A 31 -3.73 -0.03 15.51
N TYR A 32 -4.59 -0.82 14.89
CA TYR A 32 -4.46 -1.20 13.49
C TYR A 32 -4.57 0.03 12.58
N ALA A 33 -5.62 0.83 12.76
CA ALA A 33 -5.86 2.03 11.95
C ALA A 33 -4.71 3.03 12.08
N SER A 34 -4.22 3.27 13.31
CA SER A 34 -3.10 4.18 13.55
C SER A 34 -1.81 3.69 12.88
N SER A 35 -1.53 2.38 12.95
CA SER A 35 -0.35 1.82 12.30
C SER A 35 -0.42 1.97 10.79
N LYS A 36 -1.57 1.79 10.19
CA LYS A 36 -1.76 1.94 8.74
C LYS A 36 -1.74 3.41 8.29
N ALA A 37 -2.26 4.32 9.09
CA ALA A 37 -2.13 5.76 8.87
C ALA A 37 -0.67 6.20 8.89
N ALA A 38 0.12 5.66 9.81
CA ALA A 38 1.56 5.92 9.88
C ALA A 38 2.28 5.48 8.61
N ILE A 39 1.91 4.33 8.05
CA ILE A 39 2.50 3.83 6.79
C ILE A 39 2.19 4.79 5.63
N VAL A 40 0.97 5.30 5.54
CA VAL A 40 0.61 6.29 4.51
C VAL A 40 1.47 7.55 4.63
N SER A 41 1.54 8.13 5.81
CA SER A 41 2.33 9.35 6.06
C SER A 41 3.82 9.11 5.79
N MET A 42 4.36 8.02 6.30
CA MET A 42 5.76 7.65 6.08
C MET A 42 6.08 7.50 4.59
N SER A 43 5.21 6.85 3.83
CA SER A 43 5.43 6.63 2.40
C SER A 43 5.48 7.93 1.62
N GLN A 44 4.59 8.86 1.93
CA GLN A 44 4.55 10.18 1.29
C GLN A 44 5.82 10.99 1.61
N THR A 45 6.24 10.98 2.86
CA THR A 45 7.45 11.67 3.29
C THR A 45 8.69 11.06 2.63
N LEU A 46 8.79 9.74 2.61
CA LEU A 46 9.92 9.05 1.96
C LEU A 46 9.98 9.33 0.46
N ALA A 47 8.84 9.45 -0.22
CA ALA A 47 8.82 9.77 -1.64
C ALA A 47 9.53 11.09 -1.92
N GLU A 48 9.26 12.11 -1.09
CA GLU A 48 9.92 13.41 -1.20
C GLU A 48 11.41 13.34 -0.85
N GLU A 49 11.75 12.67 0.25
CA GLU A 49 13.15 12.56 0.71
C GLU A 49 14.04 11.78 -0.25
N LEU A 50 13.48 10.78 -0.93
CA LEU A 50 14.25 9.88 -1.78
C LEU A 50 14.18 10.23 -3.27
N ALA A 51 13.45 11.27 -3.64
CA ALA A 51 13.28 11.67 -5.04
C ALA A 51 14.60 11.98 -5.72
N GLU A 52 15.53 12.65 -5.03
CA GLU A 52 16.84 13.00 -5.57
C GLU A 52 17.71 11.79 -5.92
N TYR A 53 17.43 10.63 -5.32
CA TYR A 53 18.14 9.38 -5.59
C TYR A 53 17.44 8.51 -6.63
N ARG A 54 16.40 9.03 -7.27
CA ARG A 54 15.56 8.30 -8.24
C ARG A 54 14.94 7.05 -7.65
N ILE A 55 14.57 7.11 -6.38
CA ILE A 55 13.83 6.06 -5.68
C ILE A 55 12.37 6.49 -5.59
N LYS A 56 11.49 5.74 -6.23
CA LYS A 56 10.05 5.97 -6.16
C LYS A 56 9.45 5.21 -4.98
N VAL A 57 8.55 5.85 -4.26
CA VAL A 57 7.89 5.23 -3.10
C VAL A 57 6.39 5.23 -3.34
N TYR A 58 5.82 4.04 -3.41
CA TYR A 58 4.40 3.83 -3.60
C TYR A 58 3.75 3.41 -2.30
N CYS A 59 2.53 3.84 -2.08
CA CYS A 59 1.70 3.35 -1.00
C CYS A 59 0.38 2.86 -1.58
N ILE A 60 0.03 1.60 -1.33
CA ILE A 60 -1.29 1.10 -1.68
C ILE A 60 -2.11 0.91 -0.42
N SER A 61 -3.38 1.29 -0.48
CA SER A 61 -4.34 1.15 0.61
C SER A 61 -5.50 0.26 0.15
N PRO A 62 -5.35 -1.07 0.27
CA PRO A 62 -6.44 -1.98 -0.09
C PRO A 62 -7.60 -1.83 0.89
N GLY A 63 -8.81 -1.95 0.36
CA GLY A 63 -10.02 -2.12 1.14
C GLY A 63 -10.17 -3.57 1.60
N ARG A 64 -11.41 -4.04 1.68
CA ARG A 64 -11.68 -5.41 2.13
C ARG A 64 -11.06 -6.42 1.17
N CYS A 65 -10.25 -7.32 1.71
CA CYS A 65 -9.57 -8.36 0.95
C CYS A 65 -9.74 -9.71 1.68
N ALA A 66 -9.98 -10.77 0.93
CA ALA A 66 -10.26 -12.11 1.45
C ALA A 66 -8.97 -12.77 1.98
N THR A 67 -8.57 -12.40 3.18
CA THR A 67 -7.40 -12.94 3.87
C THR A 67 -7.81 -13.68 5.13
N ALA A 68 -6.90 -14.47 5.69
CA ALA A 68 -7.12 -15.15 6.96
C ALA A 68 -7.45 -14.16 8.09
N LEU A 69 -6.76 -13.01 8.11
CA LEU A 69 -7.05 -11.94 9.08
C LEU A 69 -8.47 -11.41 8.91
N ARG A 70 -8.89 -11.14 7.67
CA ARG A 70 -10.24 -10.64 7.39
C ARG A 70 -11.32 -11.63 7.82
N ARG A 71 -11.11 -12.93 7.61
CA ARG A 71 -12.04 -13.96 8.06
C ARG A 71 -12.21 -13.98 9.59
N LYS A 72 -11.13 -13.71 10.33
CA LYS A 72 -11.19 -13.61 11.80
C LYS A 72 -11.95 -12.37 12.26
N LEU A 73 -11.77 -11.23 11.56
CA LEU A 73 -12.37 -9.96 11.94
C LEU A 73 -13.85 -9.85 11.53
N ALA A 74 -14.24 -10.49 10.43
CA ALA A 74 -15.59 -10.45 9.89
C ALA A 74 -16.01 -11.86 9.40
N PRO A 75 -16.24 -12.82 10.30
CA PRO A 75 -16.49 -14.21 9.91
C PRO A 75 -17.79 -14.42 9.15
N SER A 76 -18.76 -13.52 9.29
CA SER A 76 -20.03 -13.58 8.57
C SER A 76 -20.02 -12.94 7.19
N GLU A 77 -18.91 -12.29 6.81
CA GLU A 77 -18.77 -11.63 5.51
C GLU A 77 -18.59 -12.66 4.39
N ASP A 78 -19.29 -12.46 3.27
CA ASP A 78 -19.11 -13.28 2.09
C ASP A 78 -17.78 -12.93 1.41
N GLN A 79 -16.80 -13.81 1.52
CA GLN A 79 -15.44 -13.60 1.01
C GLN A 79 -15.40 -13.52 -0.52
N SER A 80 -16.42 -14.04 -1.23
CA SER A 80 -16.48 -13.96 -2.69
C SER A 80 -16.83 -12.57 -3.21
N GLN A 81 -17.39 -11.71 -2.37
CA GLN A 81 -17.84 -10.37 -2.73
C GLN A 81 -16.77 -9.28 -2.53
N ILE A 82 -15.63 -9.63 -1.95
CA ILE A 82 -14.54 -8.70 -1.69
C ILE A 82 -13.33 -9.05 -2.55
N MET A 83 -12.31 -8.16 -2.55
CA MET A 83 -11.10 -8.42 -3.33
C MET A 83 -10.45 -9.74 -2.92
N GLN A 84 -9.89 -10.43 -3.90
CA GLN A 84 -9.04 -11.59 -3.64
C GLN A 84 -7.58 -11.14 -3.54
N PRO A 85 -6.73 -11.84 -2.77
CA PRO A 85 -5.31 -11.49 -2.66
C PRO A 85 -4.61 -11.39 -4.01
N GLU A 86 -4.99 -12.24 -4.97
CA GLU A 86 -4.42 -12.26 -6.31
C GLU A 86 -4.69 -10.95 -7.07
N GLU A 87 -5.87 -10.34 -6.90
CA GLU A 87 -6.21 -9.06 -7.52
C GLU A 87 -5.30 -7.95 -7.01
N VAL A 88 -5.02 -7.94 -5.70
CA VAL A 88 -4.09 -6.98 -5.09
C VAL A 88 -2.67 -7.23 -5.59
N GLY A 89 -2.26 -8.50 -5.67
CA GLY A 89 -0.95 -8.89 -6.17
C GLY A 89 -0.70 -8.46 -7.61
N GLU A 90 -1.71 -8.56 -8.46
CA GLU A 90 -1.62 -8.09 -9.86
C GLU A 90 -1.37 -6.58 -9.93
N ILE A 91 -2.07 -5.80 -9.12
CA ILE A 91 -1.87 -4.34 -9.07
C ILE A 91 -0.46 -4.01 -8.59
N ILE A 92 0.03 -4.70 -7.55
CA ILE A 92 1.40 -4.52 -7.06
C ILE A 92 2.41 -4.81 -8.18
N THR A 93 2.23 -5.91 -8.88
CA THR A 93 3.12 -6.30 -9.99
C THR A 93 3.14 -5.23 -11.08
N GLN A 94 2.00 -4.68 -11.44
CA GLN A 94 1.92 -3.60 -12.42
C GLN A 94 2.66 -2.36 -11.95
N LEU A 95 2.48 -1.94 -10.70
CA LEU A 95 3.13 -0.74 -10.16
C LEU A 95 4.65 -0.86 -10.13
N ILE A 96 5.19 -2.03 -9.78
CA ILE A 96 6.63 -2.22 -9.69
C ILE A 96 7.30 -2.47 -11.05
N SER A 97 6.55 -2.92 -12.05
CA SER A 97 7.09 -3.24 -13.37
C SER A 97 6.96 -2.10 -14.38
N GLN A 98 5.99 -1.20 -14.21
CA GLN A 98 5.77 -0.10 -15.15
C GLN A 98 6.69 1.08 -14.88
N ASN A 99 7.13 1.73 -15.96
CA ASN A 99 7.87 2.98 -15.88
C ASN A 99 6.89 4.16 -15.98
N GLU A 100 6.30 4.52 -14.86
CA GLU A 100 5.34 5.63 -14.77
C GLU A 100 5.90 6.78 -13.93
N HIS A 101 5.28 7.96 -13.99
CA HIS A 101 5.78 9.17 -13.33
C HIS A 101 4.70 9.95 -12.56
N CYS A 102 3.53 9.33 -12.34
CA CYS A 102 2.39 10.03 -11.74
C CYS A 102 1.93 9.46 -10.40
N LEU A 103 2.30 8.23 -10.06
CA LEU A 103 1.79 7.53 -8.88
C LEU A 103 2.73 7.56 -7.68
N ASP A 104 3.97 7.94 -7.91
CA ASP A 104 4.98 8.10 -6.84
C ASP A 104 4.50 9.14 -5.81
N GLY A 105 4.62 8.82 -4.55
CA GLY A 105 4.19 9.68 -3.46
C GLY A 105 2.68 9.74 -3.23
N GLN A 106 1.89 8.99 -4.00
CA GLN A 106 0.45 8.94 -3.84
C GLN A 106 0.02 7.80 -2.91
N ASN A 107 -1.09 8.00 -2.22
CA ASN A 107 -1.79 6.90 -1.55
C ASN A 107 -2.83 6.32 -2.53
N ILE A 108 -2.54 5.15 -3.05
CA ILE A 108 -3.35 4.50 -4.08
C ILE A 108 -4.38 3.62 -3.40
N VAL A 109 -5.63 4.07 -3.38
CA VAL A 109 -6.74 3.33 -2.77
C VAL A 109 -7.25 2.28 -3.76
N ILE A 110 -7.28 1.04 -3.30
CA ILE A 110 -7.72 -0.11 -4.10
C ILE A 110 -8.95 -0.70 -3.42
N ARG A 111 -10.05 -0.79 -4.14
CA ARG A 111 -11.27 -1.41 -3.60
C ARG A 111 -12.13 -1.98 -4.72
N LYS A 112 -12.83 -3.05 -4.41
CA LYS A 112 -13.85 -3.61 -5.27
C LYS A 112 -15.16 -2.87 -5.08
N LYS A 113 -15.82 -2.57 -6.15
CA LYS A 113 -17.14 -1.95 -6.11
C LYS A 113 -18.20 -2.92 -5.62
#